data_77832716e20253a560c586cc88c3c172
#
_entry.id   77832716e20253a560c586cc88c3c172
#
_cell.length_a   1.000
_cell.length_b   1.000
_cell.length_c   1.000
_cell.angle_alpha   90.00
_cell.angle_beta   90.00
_cell.angle_gamma   90.00
#
_symmetry.space_group_name_H-M   'P 1'
#
loop_
_entity.id
_entity.type
_entity.pdbx_description
1 polymer ?
#
loop_
_entity_poly.entity_id
_entity_poly.type
_entity_poly.pdbx_seq_one_letter_code
_entity_poly.pdbx_strand_id
1 'polypeptide(L)'
;MAVGAPFQTRRWRTTADRRPRDRAGRHTQSESRRKRGRYTRSRSAPGQYDDVALDATLRHAAPHQSTRERHGTAITILDGDLHRKVRVRPAANLVVFAVDASWSMAAAERMEATKGAILSLLVDAYQKRDQVCLITFQNAAAKVILPPTSNISMARKALRDIPVGGKTPLSAGLLSAYQIIRRQMRQDSDLIPLLVLMTDGAGNVSLTGMDPRAETLMLADLFAHDGVRAMVLNTEHPALDRGLALEIAIALKAPCHTLDELRADSLYQTVRKQLQ
;
A
#
# COMPACT_ATOMS: atom_id res chain seq x y z
N MET A 1 -21.74 18.03 -5.16
CA MET A 1 -21.91 16.57 -5.30
C MET A 1 -21.85 15.92 -3.92
N ALA A 2 -22.80 15.06 -3.60
CA ALA A 2 -22.82 14.33 -2.34
C ALA A 2 -21.78 13.19 -2.35
N VAL A 3 -21.33 12.77 -1.19
CA VAL A 3 -20.51 11.56 -1.02
C VAL A 3 -21.47 10.41 -0.75
N GLY A 4 -21.39 9.32 -1.52
CA GLY A 4 -22.23 8.14 -1.31
C GLY A 4 -22.13 7.60 0.13
N ALA A 5 -23.18 6.93 0.61
CA ALA A 5 -23.21 6.39 1.96
C ALA A 5 -22.12 5.32 2.17
N PRO A 6 -21.37 5.35 3.29
CA PRO A 6 -20.41 4.30 3.59
C PRO A 6 -21.14 3.00 3.93
N PHE A 7 -20.62 1.87 3.44
CA PHE A 7 -21.17 0.54 3.76
C PHE A 7 -20.40 -0.14 4.91
N GLN A 8 -21.05 -1.11 5.58
CA GLN A 8 -20.42 -1.84 6.68
C GLN A 8 -19.44 -2.89 6.17
N THR A 9 -18.18 -2.80 6.60
CA THR A 9 -17.12 -3.74 6.24
C THR A 9 -17.10 -4.95 7.17
N ARG A 10 -17.13 -6.18 6.63
CA ARG A 10 -16.96 -7.41 7.42
C ARG A 10 -15.51 -7.57 7.89
N ARG A 11 -15.32 -7.96 9.16
CA ARG A 11 -13.98 -8.25 9.73
C ARG A 11 -13.43 -9.55 9.14
N TRP A 12 -12.26 -9.47 8.46
CA TRP A 12 -11.56 -10.64 7.93
C TRP A 12 -10.25 -10.88 8.68
N ARG A 13 -9.91 -12.15 8.87
CA ARG A 13 -8.59 -12.56 9.37
C ARG A 13 -7.68 -12.79 8.17
N THR A 14 -6.53 -12.12 8.13
CA THR A 14 -5.48 -12.34 7.14
C THR A 14 -4.47 -13.38 7.64
N THR A 15 -3.99 -14.24 6.74
CA THR A 15 -2.88 -15.16 7.00
C THR A 15 -1.58 -14.40 7.27
N ALA A 16 -0.72 -14.98 8.13
CA ALA A 16 0.57 -14.37 8.46
C ALA A 16 1.49 -14.31 7.24
N ASP A 17 2.04 -13.14 6.93
CA ASP A 17 3.08 -12.98 5.91
C ASP A 17 4.45 -13.34 6.50
N ARG A 18 5.24 -14.11 5.76
CA ARG A 18 6.59 -14.60 6.18
C ARG A 18 7.71 -13.60 5.92
N ARG A 19 7.45 -12.45 5.32
CA ARG A 19 8.50 -11.43 5.05
C ARG A 19 8.77 -10.59 6.30
N PRO A 20 10.03 -10.42 6.73
CA PRO A 20 10.37 -9.58 7.87
C PRO A 20 10.18 -8.09 7.54
N ARG A 21 9.55 -7.31 8.43
CA ARG A 21 9.21 -5.88 8.23
C ARG A 21 9.33 -5.06 9.51
N ASP A 22 9.53 -3.76 9.38
CA ASP A 22 9.83 -2.85 10.51
C ASP A 22 8.65 -2.03 11.07
N ARG A 23 7.47 -2.01 10.45
CA ARG A 23 6.29 -1.23 10.91
C ARG A 23 5.00 -2.01 11.09
N ALA A 24 4.14 -1.52 11.99
CA ALA A 24 2.96 -2.22 12.48
C ALA A 24 1.65 -1.80 11.79
N GLY A 25 0.98 -2.73 11.09
CA GLY A 25 -0.43 -2.66 10.71
C GLY A 25 -1.25 -3.79 11.40
N ARG A 26 -2.56 -3.70 11.51
CA ARG A 26 -3.38 -4.62 12.34
C ARG A 26 -3.64 -6.02 11.75
N HIS A 27 -3.32 -6.29 10.50
CA HIS A 27 -3.79 -7.48 9.78
C HIS A 27 -2.75 -8.44 9.24
N THR A 28 -1.56 -7.98 8.89
CA THR A 28 -0.48 -8.86 8.45
C THR A 28 0.62 -8.82 9.48
N GLN A 29 0.81 -9.92 10.19
CA GLN A 29 1.93 -10.04 11.12
C GLN A 29 3.19 -10.32 10.32
N SER A 30 4.17 -9.42 10.40
CA SER A 30 5.49 -9.60 9.77
C SER A 30 6.60 -9.62 10.82
N GLU A 31 7.68 -10.34 10.53
CA GLU A 31 8.88 -10.31 11.36
C GLU A 31 9.51 -8.92 11.26
N SER A 32 9.71 -8.25 12.40
CA SER A 32 10.35 -6.94 12.47
C SER A 32 11.87 -7.08 12.46
N ARG A 33 12.55 -6.33 11.60
CA ARG A 33 14.02 -6.24 11.59
C ARG A 33 14.57 -5.29 12.65
N ARG A 34 13.74 -4.37 13.18
CA ARG A 34 14.13 -3.43 14.23
C ARG A 34 13.74 -3.99 15.60
N LYS A 35 14.39 -3.52 16.67
CA LYS A 35 14.12 -3.90 18.08
C LYS A 35 12.72 -3.51 18.59
N ARG A 36 11.73 -3.37 17.68
CA ARG A 36 10.35 -2.99 17.97
C ARG A 36 9.40 -4.13 17.59
N GLY A 37 8.36 -4.37 18.36
CA GLY A 37 7.38 -5.43 18.14
C GLY A 37 7.35 -6.45 19.28
N ARG A 38 6.34 -7.33 19.24
CA ARG A 38 6.18 -8.39 20.25
C ARG A 38 7.19 -9.51 19.99
N TYR A 39 7.98 -9.86 20.98
CA TYR A 39 8.81 -11.06 20.97
C TYR A 39 7.92 -12.31 20.93
N THR A 40 8.05 -13.16 19.93
CA THR A 40 7.22 -14.36 19.74
C THR A 40 8.02 -15.65 19.77
N ARG A 41 9.26 -15.63 19.25
CA ARG A 41 10.16 -16.79 19.23
C ARG A 41 11.61 -16.33 19.16
N SER A 42 12.52 -17.24 19.42
CA SER A 42 13.95 -17.04 19.18
C SER A 42 14.43 -17.83 17.96
N ARG A 43 15.54 -17.39 17.39
CA ARG A 43 16.26 -18.09 16.31
C ARG A 43 17.74 -18.09 16.67
N SER A 44 18.44 -19.21 16.45
CA SER A 44 19.90 -19.29 16.56
C SER A 44 20.53 -18.23 15.64
N ALA A 45 21.49 -17.48 16.15
CA ALA A 45 22.14 -16.36 15.46
C ALA A 45 23.60 -16.19 15.92
N PRO A 46 24.49 -17.15 15.62
CA PRO A 46 25.90 -17.04 15.94
C PRO A 46 26.49 -15.77 15.32
N GLY A 47 27.35 -15.05 16.06
CA GLY A 47 27.97 -13.82 15.59
C GLY A 47 27.04 -12.60 15.50
N GLN A 48 25.78 -12.70 15.91
CA GLN A 48 24.83 -11.58 15.92
C GLN A 48 24.49 -11.17 17.35
N TYR A 49 25.01 -10.02 17.78
CA TYR A 49 24.85 -9.52 19.15
C TYR A 49 23.70 -8.49 19.28
N ASP A 50 22.98 -8.21 18.20
CA ASP A 50 21.83 -7.31 18.21
C ASP A 50 20.53 -8.03 18.59
N ASP A 51 19.74 -7.45 19.49
CA ASP A 51 18.45 -7.98 19.99
C ASP A 51 18.49 -9.43 20.51
N VAL A 52 19.47 -9.73 21.34
CA VAL A 52 19.72 -11.07 21.93
C VAL A 52 18.51 -11.53 22.75
N ALA A 53 18.07 -12.77 22.54
CA ALA A 53 17.06 -13.46 23.33
C ALA A 53 17.74 -14.15 24.53
N LEU A 54 17.98 -13.42 25.61
CA LEU A 54 18.72 -13.91 26.76
C LEU A 54 18.13 -15.20 27.35
N ASP A 55 16.80 -15.30 27.43
CA ASP A 55 16.08 -16.49 27.89
C ASP A 55 16.40 -17.75 27.06
N ALA A 56 16.41 -17.62 25.74
CA ALA A 56 16.71 -18.70 24.82
C ALA A 56 18.23 -19.01 24.79
N THR A 57 19.08 -17.99 24.83
CA THR A 57 20.53 -18.14 24.90
C THR A 57 20.95 -18.88 26.16
N LEU A 58 20.43 -18.48 27.33
CA LEU A 58 20.72 -19.15 28.59
C LEU A 58 20.19 -20.60 28.61
N ARG A 59 18.98 -20.84 28.11
CA ARG A 59 18.41 -22.19 28.01
C ARG A 59 19.24 -23.09 27.10
N HIS A 60 19.81 -22.57 26.04
CA HIS A 60 20.68 -23.32 25.14
C HIS A 60 22.07 -23.55 25.76
N ALA A 61 22.63 -22.56 26.44
CA ALA A 61 23.92 -22.69 27.11
C ALA A 61 23.90 -23.63 28.35
N ALA A 62 22.76 -23.74 29.06
CA ALA A 62 22.66 -24.46 30.33
C ALA A 62 23.11 -25.93 30.28
N PRO A 63 22.73 -26.76 29.30
CA PRO A 63 23.15 -28.18 29.24
C PRO A 63 24.66 -28.37 29.07
N HIS A 64 25.34 -27.37 28.54
CA HIS A 64 26.76 -27.44 28.22
C HIS A 64 27.68 -26.92 29.32
N GLN A 65 27.15 -26.43 30.45
CA GLN A 65 27.95 -25.80 31.52
C GLN A 65 28.88 -26.78 32.26
N SER A 66 28.52 -28.06 32.31
CA SER A 66 29.33 -29.10 32.95
C SER A 66 30.63 -29.40 32.19
N THR A 67 30.67 -29.15 30.90
CA THR A 67 31.81 -29.45 30.02
C THR A 67 32.65 -28.23 29.67
N ARG A 68 32.22 -27.02 30.11
CA ARG A 68 32.86 -25.74 29.80
C ARG A 68 33.76 -25.27 30.95
N GLU A 69 34.95 -24.73 30.57
CA GLU A 69 35.79 -24.06 31.54
C GLU A 69 35.12 -22.78 32.06
N ARG A 70 35.17 -22.59 33.40
CA ARG A 70 34.63 -21.43 34.06
C ARG A 70 35.71 -20.40 34.29
N HIS A 71 35.69 -19.30 33.56
CA HIS A 71 36.61 -18.17 33.73
C HIS A 71 36.08 -17.12 34.70
N GLY A 72 35.72 -17.54 35.94
CA GLY A 72 35.21 -16.63 36.98
C GLY A 72 33.78 -16.16 36.79
N THR A 73 33.04 -16.72 35.82
CA THR A 73 31.63 -16.40 35.55
C THR A 73 30.73 -17.57 35.98
N ALA A 74 29.51 -17.24 36.44
CA ALA A 74 28.53 -18.28 36.83
C ALA A 74 28.05 -19.12 35.64
N ILE A 75 28.00 -18.52 34.44
CA ILE A 75 27.58 -19.19 33.18
C ILE A 75 28.52 -18.72 32.08
N THR A 76 29.05 -19.68 31.32
CA THR A 76 29.87 -19.44 30.11
C THR A 76 28.98 -19.53 28.88
N ILE A 77 28.80 -18.42 28.15
CA ILE A 77 28.05 -18.36 26.90
C ILE A 77 29.04 -18.31 25.75
N LEU A 78 28.89 -19.23 24.83
CA LEU A 78 29.69 -19.25 23.58
C LEU A 78 28.83 -18.68 22.43
N ASP A 79 29.48 -18.30 21.34
CA ASP A 79 28.85 -17.71 20.17
C ASP A 79 27.76 -18.61 19.56
N GLY A 80 27.97 -19.93 19.59
CA GLY A 80 26.96 -20.93 19.16
C GLY A 80 25.69 -20.98 20.00
N ASP A 81 25.73 -20.46 21.23
CA ASP A 81 24.54 -20.41 22.10
C ASP A 81 23.64 -19.22 21.82
N LEU A 82 24.15 -18.24 21.06
CA LEU A 82 23.45 -16.98 20.83
C LEU A 82 22.15 -17.21 20.07
N HIS A 83 21.08 -16.70 20.66
CA HIS A 83 19.75 -16.65 20.06
C HIS A 83 19.30 -15.20 19.93
N ARG A 84 18.70 -14.88 18.80
CA ARG A 84 18.10 -13.57 18.52
C ARG A 84 16.60 -13.61 18.71
N LYS A 85 16.01 -12.51 19.20
CA LYS A 85 14.57 -12.35 19.27
C LYS A 85 13.97 -12.23 17.88
N VAL A 86 12.96 -13.03 17.59
CA VAL A 86 12.08 -12.83 16.44
C VAL A 86 10.86 -12.06 16.94
N ARG A 87 10.78 -10.82 16.49
CA ARG A 87 9.69 -9.91 16.84
C ARG A 87 8.70 -9.84 15.71
N VAL A 88 7.44 -9.85 16.08
CA VAL A 88 6.32 -9.77 15.13
C VAL A 88 5.53 -8.50 15.41
N ARG A 89 5.15 -7.83 14.36
CA ARG A 89 4.24 -6.70 14.42
C ARG A 89 3.40 -6.60 13.15
N PRO A 90 2.25 -5.93 13.22
CA PRO A 90 1.40 -5.73 12.05
C PRO A 90 2.09 -4.82 11.01
N ALA A 91 2.07 -5.14 9.73
CA ALA A 91 2.60 -4.29 8.65
C ALA A 91 1.71 -3.06 8.43
N ALA A 92 2.28 -1.93 8.05
CA ALA A 92 1.53 -0.77 7.60
C ALA A 92 1.37 -0.83 6.08
N ASN A 93 0.17 -0.54 5.58
CA ASN A 93 -0.07 -0.40 4.15
C ASN A 93 -0.20 1.08 3.79
N LEU A 94 0.13 1.43 2.55
CA LEU A 94 -0.15 2.72 1.96
C LEU A 94 -0.98 2.51 0.70
N VAL A 95 -2.22 2.95 0.71
CA VAL A 95 -3.08 2.94 -0.47
C VAL A 95 -3.06 4.34 -1.11
N VAL A 96 -2.53 4.43 -2.32
CA VAL A 96 -2.48 5.68 -3.09
C VAL A 96 -3.55 5.62 -4.17
N PHE A 97 -4.57 6.45 -4.03
CA PHE A 97 -5.58 6.65 -5.05
C PHE A 97 -5.10 7.75 -6.00
N ALA A 98 -4.96 7.43 -7.28
CA ALA A 98 -4.74 8.37 -8.36
C ALA A 98 -6.03 8.42 -9.19
N VAL A 99 -6.76 9.51 -9.09
CA VAL A 99 -8.11 9.66 -9.62
C VAL A 99 -8.12 10.69 -10.75
N ASP A 100 -8.58 10.25 -11.90
CA ASP A 100 -8.88 11.13 -13.00
C ASP A 100 -10.08 12.02 -12.62
N ALA A 101 -9.88 13.32 -12.66
CA ALA A 101 -10.92 14.30 -12.39
C ALA A 101 -11.41 15.02 -13.68
N SER A 102 -10.97 14.58 -14.86
CA SER A 102 -11.38 15.14 -16.16
C SER A 102 -12.79 14.71 -16.60
N TRP A 103 -13.51 13.95 -15.80
CA TRP A 103 -14.77 13.29 -16.12
C TRP A 103 -15.86 14.25 -16.60
N SER A 104 -16.64 13.79 -17.59
CA SER A 104 -17.84 14.48 -18.05
C SER A 104 -18.95 14.43 -17.00
N MET A 105 -19.92 15.37 -17.07
CA MET A 105 -21.07 15.40 -16.16
C MET A 105 -21.89 14.09 -16.17
N ALA A 106 -21.91 13.34 -17.27
CA ALA A 106 -22.55 12.02 -17.37
C ALA A 106 -21.92 10.94 -16.44
N ALA A 107 -20.72 11.20 -15.91
CA ALA A 107 -20.04 10.31 -14.97
C ALA A 107 -20.27 10.66 -13.48
N ALA A 108 -21.16 11.63 -13.19
CA ALA A 108 -21.39 12.11 -11.83
C ALA A 108 -21.83 11.02 -10.85
N GLU A 109 -22.76 10.14 -11.25
CA GLU A 109 -23.22 9.03 -10.41
C GLU A 109 -22.07 8.03 -10.10
N ARG A 110 -21.23 7.77 -11.09
CA ARG A 110 -20.06 6.91 -10.93
C ARG A 110 -19.05 7.53 -9.96
N MET A 111 -18.88 8.86 -9.99
CA MET A 111 -18.05 9.58 -9.05
C MET A 111 -18.57 9.47 -7.61
N GLU A 112 -19.87 9.50 -7.39
CA GLU A 112 -20.45 9.33 -6.06
C GLU A 112 -20.19 7.92 -5.50
N ALA A 113 -20.39 6.87 -6.33
CA ALA A 113 -20.06 5.50 -5.96
C ALA A 113 -18.57 5.33 -5.63
N THR A 114 -17.69 5.92 -6.45
CA THR A 114 -16.25 5.94 -6.25
C THR A 114 -15.85 6.64 -4.95
N LYS A 115 -16.40 7.83 -4.68
CA LYS A 115 -16.16 8.55 -3.42
C LYS A 115 -16.62 7.75 -2.21
N GLY A 116 -17.77 7.06 -2.31
CA GLY A 116 -18.26 6.16 -1.26
C GLY A 116 -17.32 4.98 -0.99
N ALA A 117 -16.80 4.36 -2.04
CA ALA A 117 -15.84 3.26 -1.92
C ALA A 117 -14.50 3.71 -1.29
N ILE A 118 -13.95 4.83 -1.75
CA ILE A 118 -12.72 5.42 -1.17
C ILE A 118 -12.95 5.74 0.32
N LEU A 119 -14.09 6.33 0.68
CA LEU A 119 -14.41 6.64 2.06
C LEU A 119 -14.51 5.37 2.93
N SER A 120 -15.09 4.30 2.41
CA SER A 120 -15.18 3.02 3.11
C SER A 120 -13.80 2.40 3.35
N LEU A 121 -12.90 2.47 2.35
CA LEU A 121 -11.51 2.03 2.49
C LEU A 121 -10.74 2.86 3.52
N LEU A 122 -10.98 4.17 3.56
CA LEU A 122 -10.40 5.07 4.55
C LEU A 122 -10.82 4.72 5.98
N VAL A 123 -12.11 4.40 6.19
CA VAL A 123 -12.62 3.97 7.50
C VAL A 123 -11.94 2.66 7.93
N ASP A 124 -11.82 1.70 7.02
CA ASP A 124 -11.13 0.45 7.29
C ASP A 124 -9.61 0.64 7.55
N ALA A 125 -8.95 1.46 6.73
CA ALA A 125 -7.54 1.79 6.89
C ALA A 125 -7.26 2.44 8.26
N TYR A 126 -8.12 3.36 8.69
CA TYR A 126 -8.00 3.96 10.03
C TYR A 126 -8.08 2.92 11.15
N GLN A 127 -9.04 1.97 11.08
CA GLN A 127 -9.14 0.89 12.07
C GLN A 127 -7.89 0.00 12.09
N LYS A 128 -7.17 -0.08 10.97
CA LYS A 128 -5.97 -0.92 10.79
C LYS A 128 -4.66 -0.16 10.94
N ARG A 129 -4.71 1.15 11.13
CA ARG A 129 -3.54 2.04 11.13
C ARG A 129 -2.80 2.06 9.79
N ASP A 130 -3.48 1.71 8.69
CA ASP A 130 -2.99 1.91 7.34
C ASP A 130 -3.09 3.39 6.96
N GLN A 131 -2.33 3.80 5.96
CA GLN A 131 -2.34 5.16 5.43
C GLN A 131 -3.02 5.19 4.08
N VAL A 132 -3.72 6.29 3.80
CA VAL A 132 -4.33 6.56 2.49
C VAL A 132 -3.84 7.90 1.97
N CYS A 133 -3.56 7.95 0.67
CA CYS A 133 -3.22 9.15 -0.07
C CYS A 133 -4.20 9.32 -1.23
N LEU A 134 -4.59 10.55 -1.54
CA LEU A 134 -5.47 10.87 -2.66
C LEU A 134 -4.80 11.92 -3.55
N ILE A 135 -4.63 11.55 -4.81
CA ILE A 135 -4.12 12.41 -5.88
C ILE A 135 -5.24 12.55 -6.90
N THR A 136 -5.51 13.75 -7.35
CA THR A 136 -6.35 14.00 -8.53
C THR A 136 -5.51 14.60 -9.64
N PHE A 137 -5.85 14.28 -10.87
CA PHE A 137 -5.19 14.88 -12.02
C PHE A 137 -6.24 15.36 -13.02
N GLN A 138 -6.04 16.62 -13.47
CA GLN A 138 -6.92 17.30 -14.43
C GLN A 138 -6.19 18.52 -15.05
N ASN A 139 -6.68 18.97 -16.18
CA ASN A 139 -6.10 20.11 -16.95
C ASN A 139 -4.66 19.84 -17.36
N ALA A 140 -3.68 20.40 -16.66
CA ALA A 140 -2.25 20.25 -16.99
C ALA A 140 -1.42 19.67 -15.83
N ALA A 141 -2.03 19.34 -14.68
CA ALA A 141 -1.27 18.97 -13.49
C ALA A 141 -1.97 17.89 -12.64
N ALA A 142 -1.18 17.21 -11.84
CA ALA A 142 -1.65 16.40 -10.73
C ALA A 142 -1.53 17.18 -9.42
N LYS A 143 -2.53 16.98 -8.54
CA LYS A 143 -2.59 17.61 -7.22
C LYS A 143 -2.79 16.57 -6.13
N VAL A 144 -1.96 16.62 -5.09
CA VAL A 144 -2.16 15.83 -3.88
C VAL A 144 -3.25 16.50 -3.05
N ILE A 145 -4.44 15.92 -3.08
CA ILE A 145 -5.59 16.43 -2.31
C ILE A 145 -5.53 15.96 -0.86
N LEU A 146 -5.03 14.73 -0.65
CA LEU A 146 -4.82 14.16 0.67
C LEU A 146 -3.41 13.54 0.73
N PRO A 147 -2.48 14.11 1.50
CA PRO A 147 -1.19 13.48 1.74
C PRO A 147 -1.36 12.17 2.52
N PRO A 148 -0.36 11.26 2.51
CA PRO A 148 -0.43 10.01 3.25
C PRO A 148 -0.84 10.21 4.70
N THR A 149 -2.01 9.73 5.07
CA THR A 149 -2.61 9.90 6.40
C THR A 149 -3.57 8.77 6.75
N SER A 150 -3.75 8.52 8.03
CA SER A 150 -4.82 7.68 8.58
C SER A 150 -5.99 8.49 9.15
N ASN A 151 -6.03 9.81 8.93
CA ASN A 151 -7.07 10.68 9.48
C ASN A 151 -8.31 10.72 8.58
N ILE A 152 -9.40 10.09 9.04
CA ILE A 152 -10.69 10.01 8.32
C ILE A 152 -11.31 11.41 8.07
N SER A 153 -11.19 12.32 9.02
CA SER A 153 -11.82 13.64 8.90
C SER A 153 -11.22 14.44 7.75
N MET A 154 -9.90 14.41 7.60
CA MET A 154 -9.20 15.03 6.47
C MET A 154 -9.61 14.40 5.15
N ALA A 155 -9.73 13.08 5.13
CA ALA A 155 -10.09 12.34 3.94
C ALA A 155 -11.53 12.63 3.46
N ARG A 156 -12.50 12.69 4.39
CA ARG A 156 -13.87 13.08 4.07
C ARG A 156 -13.95 14.48 3.45
N LYS A 157 -13.19 15.44 4.00
CA LYS A 157 -13.11 16.80 3.45
C LYS A 157 -12.52 16.80 2.05
N ALA A 158 -11.38 16.13 1.87
CA ALA A 158 -10.69 16.04 0.58
C ALA A 158 -11.57 15.43 -0.53
N LEU A 159 -12.37 14.40 -0.21
CA LEU A 159 -13.25 13.74 -1.18
C LEU A 159 -14.43 14.63 -1.63
N ARG A 160 -14.91 15.56 -0.79
CA ARG A 160 -15.99 16.49 -1.17
C ARG A 160 -15.52 17.48 -2.22
N ASP A 161 -14.27 17.92 -2.10
CA ASP A 161 -13.73 19.07 -2.83
C ASP A 161 -12.99 18.65 -4.13
N ILE A 162 -13.20 17.43 -4.64
CA ILE A 162 -12.63 16.99 -5.91
C ILE A 162 -13.27 17.78 -7.05
N PRO A 163 -12.52 18.63 -7.77
CA PRO A 163 -13.01 19.35 -8.93
C PRO A 163 -13.25 18.36 -10.08
N VAL A 164 -14.12 18.71 -11.04
CA VAL A 164 -14.50 17.83 -12.16
C VAL A 164 -14.38 18.61 -13.48
N GLY A 165 -13.81 17.95 -14.50
CA GLY A 165 -13.71 18.45 -15.88
C GLY A 165 -12.31 18.82 -16.32
N GLY A 166 -12.11 19.02 -17.61
CA GLY A 166 -10.84 19.46 -18.22
C GLY A 166 -10.08 18.34 -18.93
N LYS A 167 -8.79 18.58 -19.20
CA LYS A 167 -7.88 17.62 -19.85
C LYS A 167 -7.37 16.57 -18.86
N THR A 168 -6.84 15.47 -19.37
CA THR A 168 -6.36 14.30 -18.59
C THR A 168 -4.84 14.19 -18.63
N PRO A 169 -4.10 14.80 -17.68
CA PRO A 169 -2.65 14.64 -17.55
C PRO A 169 -2.31 13.35 -16.79
N LEU A 170 -2.57 12.19 -17.40
CA LEU A 170 -2.45 10.88 -16.78
C LEU A 170 -1.01 10.56 -16.34
N SER A 171 -0.03 10.94 -17.18
CA SER A 171 1.39 10.81 -16.84
C SER A 171 1.76 11.64 -15.59
N ALA A 172 1.21 12.86 -15.43
CA ALA A 172 1.41 13.66 -14.22
C ALA A 172 0.83 12.97 -12.96
N GLY A 173 -0.34 12.36 -13.10
CA GLY A 173 -0.97 11.57 -12.04
C GLY A 173 -0.09 10.41 -11.59
N LEU A 174 0.40 9.60 -12.53
CA LEU A 174 1.30 8.48 -12.25
C LEU A 174 2.63 8.94 -11.67
N LEU A 175 3.26 9.97 -12.22
CA LEU A 175 4.52 10.51 -11.70
C LEU A 175 4.37 10.98 -10.25
N SER A 176 3.30 11.72 -9.94
CA SER A 176 3.01 12.18 -8.57
C SER A 176 2.82 11.01 -7.61
N ALA A 177 2.07 9.98 -8.01
CA ALA A 177 1.87 8.77 -7.23
C ALA A 177 3.19 8.02 -6.98
N TYR A 178 4.01 7.86 -8.01
CA TYR A 178 5.31 7.21 -7.92
C TYR A 178 6.24 7.94 -6.95
N GLN A 179 6.34 9.26 -7.05
CA GLN A 179 7.18 10.08 -6.16
C GLN A 179 6.77 9.94 -4.70
N ILE A 180 5.46 9.94 -4.41
CA ILE A 180 4.93 9.75 -3.05
C ILE A 180 5.27 8.36 -2.53
N ILE A 181 5.00 7.33 -3.31
CA ILE A 181 5.30 5.94 -2.93
C ILE A 181 6.79 5.78 -2.64
N ARG A 182 7.67 6.23 -3.54
CA ARG A 182 9.13 6.15 -3.36
C ARG A 182 9.60 6.92 -2.11
N ARG A 183 9.05 8.11 -1.86
CA ARG A 183 9.37 8.89 -0.65
C ARG A 183 8.96 8.14 0.61
N GLN A 184 7.77 7.57 0.64
CA GLN A 184 7.28 6.81 1.79
C GLN A 184 8.06 5.51 2.02
N MET A 185 8.40 4.79 0.97
CA MET A 185 9.23 3.57 1.05
C MET A 185 10.65 3.86 1.56
N ARG A 186 11.24 5.04 1.24
CA ARG A 186 12.54 5.47 1.81
C ARG A 186 12.45 5.76 3.29
N GLN A 187 11.34 6.32 3.77
CA GLN A 187 11.12 6.60 5.19
C GLN A 187 10.81 5.31 5.96
N ASP A 188 10.20 4.36 5.29
CA ASP A 188 9.73 3.12 5.86
C ASP A 188 9.86 1.97 4.87
N SER A 189 10.94 1.19 5.02
CA SER A 189 11.25 0.05 4.15
C SER A 189 10.24 -1.10 4.22
N ASP A 190 9.40 -1.12 5.27
CA ASP A 190 8.43 -2.19 5.50
C ASP A 190 7.03 -1.84 5.01
N LEU A 191 6.86 -0.62 4.49
CA LEU A 191 5.61 -0.15 3.93
C LEU A 191 5.23 -0.98 2.71
N ILE A 192 3.97 -1.42 2.65
CA ILE A 192 3.41 -2.07 1.46
C ILE A 192 2.60 -1.04 0.69
N PRO A 193 3.12 -0.51 -0.42
CA PRO A 193 2.36 0.40 -1.25
C PRO A 193 1.39 -0.38 -2.16
N LEU A 194 0.22 0.21 -2.37
CA LEU A 194 -0.75 -0.18 -3.39
C LEU A 194 -1.19 1.09 -4.15
N LEU A 195 -0.99 1.11 -5.45
CA LEU A 195 -1.57 2.12 -6.35
C LEU A 195 -2.97 1.66 -6.77
N VAL A 196 -3.97 2.52 -6.61
CA VAL A 196 -5.30 2.37 -7.19
C VAL A 196 -5.48 3.50 -8.21
N LEU A 197 -5.34 3.17 -9.48
CA LEU A 197 -5.50 4.11 -10.59
C LEU A 197 -6.94 4.05 -11.10
N MET A 198 -7.61 5.21 -11.15
CA MET A 198 -8.99 5.35 -11.64
C MET A 198 -8.97 6.27 -12.85
N THR A 199 -9.17 5.73 -14.05
CA THR A 199 -9.07 6.44 -15.32
C THR A 199 -9.79 5.70 -16.43
N ASP A 200 -10.18 6.41 -17.50
CA ASP A 200 -10.59 5.82 -18.77
C ASP A 200 -9.41 5.48 -19.68
N GLY A 201 -8.19 5.80 -19.26
CA GLY A 201 -6.95 5.61 -20.00
C GLY A 201 -6.66 6.65 -21.07
N ALA A 202 -7.55 7.61 -21.30
CA ALA A 202 -7.41 8.63 -22.37
C ALA A 202 -6.51 9.81 -21.95
N GLY A 203 -5.27 9.54 -21.54
CA GLY A 203 -4.29 10.60 -21.31
C GLY A 203 -4.05 11.45 -22.56
N ASN A 204 -4.21 12.77 -22.44
CA ASN A 204 -4.11 13.71 -23.56
C ASN A 204 -3.14 14.89 -23.31
N VAL A 205 -2.43 14.86 -22.19
CA VAL A 205 -1.41 15.86 -21.82
C VAL A 205 -0.12 15.15 -21.46
N SER A 206 0.96 15.53 -22.13
CA SER A 206 2.32 15.04 -21.84
C SER A 206 3.04 16.00 -20.89
N LEU A 207 3.95 15.45 -20.09
CA LEU A 207 4.88 16.19 -19.22
C LEU A 207 6.14 16.64 -19.96
N THR A 208 6.61 15.84 -20.93
CA THR A 208 7.91 16.01 -21.58
C THR A 208 7.80 16.42 -23.04
N GLY A 209 6.58 16.49 -23.59
CA GLY A 209 6.33 16.75 -25.00
C GLY A 209 6.36 15.49 -25.87
N MET A 210 6.53 14.31 -25.28
CA MET A 210 6.39 13.01 -25.96
C MET A 210 4.90 12.70 -26.23
N ASP A 211 4.64 11.60 -26.94
CA ASP A 211 3.29 11.08 -27.03
C ASP A 211 2.74 10.75 -25.60
N PRO A 212 1.59 11.31 -25.20
CA PRO A 212 1.05 11.13 -23.85
C PRO A 212 0.82 9.67 -23.48
N ARG A 213 0.46 8.81 -24.45
CA ARG A 213 0.27 7.40 -24.25
C ARG A 213 1.59 6.67 -23.98
N ALA A 214 2.60 6.93 -24.80
CA ALA A 214 3.92 6.33 -24.61
C ALA A 214 4.54 6.74 -23.26
N GLU A 215 4.42 8.03 -22.89
CA GLU A 215 4.89 8.54 -21.60
C GLU A 215 4.17 7.87 -20.42
N THR A 216 2.86 7.67 -20.51
CA THR A 216 2.06 6.97 -19.50
C THR A 216 2.51 5.52 -19.30
N LEU A 217 2.75 4.79 -20.41
CA LEU A 217 3.20 3.40 -20.37
C LEU A 217 4.61 3.26 -19.77
N MET A 218 5.54 4.18 -20.13
CA MET A 218 6.87 4.21 -19.52
C MET A 218 6.79 4.41 -17.99
N LEU A 219 5.92 5.29 -17.53
CA LEU A 219 5.72 5.49 -16.09
C LEU A 219 5.08 4.26 -15.43
N ALA A 220 4.12 3.61 -16.09
CA ALA A 220 3.51 2.38 -15.59
C ALA A 220 4.54 1.26 -15.42
N ASP A 221 5.46 1.10 -16.37
CA ASP A 221 6.55 0.13 -16.29
C ASP A 221 7.49 0.38 -15.10
N LEU A 222 7.71 1.63 -14.69
CA LEU A 222 8.51 1.93 -13.48
C LEU A 222 7.88 1.35 -12.22
N PHE A 223 6.55 1.41 -12.08
CA PHE A 223 5.86 0.78 -10.94
C PHE A 223 6.06 -0.73 -10.95
N ALA A 224 5.91 -1.36 -12.13
CA ALA A 224 6.08 -2.80 -12.29
C ALA A 224 7.52 -3.25 -12.02
N HIS A 225 8.52 -2.47 -12.46
CA HIS A 225 9.94 -2.71 -12.22
C HIS A 225 10.28 -2.64 -10.73
N ASP A 226 9.75 -1.65 -10.02
CA ASP A 226 9.98 -1.47 -8.59
C ASP A 226 9.13 -2.41 -7.71
N GLY A 227 8.33 -3.29 -8.31
CA GLY A 227 7.49 -4.25 -7.62
C GLY A 227 6.36 -3.60 -6.80
N VAL A 228 5.94 -2.39 -7.17
CA VAL A 228 4.80 -1.72 -6.55
C VAL A 228 3.52 -2.38 -7.04
N ARG A 229 2.71 -2.86 -6.10
CA ARG A 229 1.40 -3.42 -6.44
C ARG A 229 0.48 -2.32 -6.97
N ALA A 230 -0.28 -2.64 -8.01
CA ALA A 230 -1.23 -1.72 -8.58
C ALA A 230 -2.56 -2.40 -8.90
N MET A 231 -3.59 -1.61 -9.09
CA MET A 231 -4.90 -1.99 -9.60
C MET A 231 -5.43 -0.84 -10.44
N VAL A 232 -6.00 -1.14 -11.59
CA VAL A 232 -6.63 -0.16 -12.47
C VAL A 232 -8.15 -0.33 -12.42
N LEU A 233 -8.84 0.77 -12.23
CA LEU A 233 -10.30 0.87 -12.30
C LEU A 233 -10.65 1.65 -13.56
N ASN A 234 -11.15 0.93 -14.56
CA ASN A 234 -11.62 1.55 -15.79
C ASN A 234 -12.91 2.30 -15.52
N THR A 235 -12.88 3.61 -15.80
CA THR A 235 -14.03 4.51 -15.62
C THR A 235 -14.79 4.74 -16.92
N GLU A 236 -14.33 4.20 -18.06
CA GLU A 236 -15.03 4.28 -19.33
C GLU A 236 -16.33 3.46 -19.29
N HIS A 237 -17.32 3.94 -20.03
CA HIS A 237 -18.57 3.17 -20.19
C HIS A 237 -18.31 1.92 -21.02
N PRO A 238 -18.81 0.72 -20.65
CA PRO A 238 -18.50 -0.53 -21.36
C PRO A 238 -18.78 -0.48 -22.86
N ALA A 239 -19.83 0.24 -23.29
CA ALA A 239 -20.17 0.39 -24.71
C ALA A 239 -19.21 1.29 -25.51
N LEU A 240 -18.33 2.04 -24.82
CA LEU A 240 -17.36 2.98 -25.42
C LEU A 240 -15.92 2.59 -25.13
N ASP A 241 -15.71 1.47 -24.43
CA ASP A 241 -14.38 1.03 -23.97
C ASP A 241 -13.43 0.76 -25.13
N ARG A 242 -12.36 1.56 -25.19
CA ARG A 242 -11.30 1.48 -26.19
C ARG A 242 -10.14 0.59 -25.75
N GLY A 243 -10.20 0.02 -24.56
CA GLY A 243 -9.15 -0.82 -23.98
C GLY A 243 -7.93 -0.05 -23.48
N LEU A 244 -7.95 1.28 -23.42
CA LEU A 244 -6.80 2.09 -23.01
C LEU A 244 -6.44 1.87 -21.53
N ALA A 245 -7.43 1.77 -20.66
CA ALA A 245 -7.21 1.45 -19.25
C ALA A 245 -6.60 0.05 -19.05
N LEU A 246 -7.03 -0.92 -19.86
CA LEU A 246 -6.48 -2.27 -19.86
C LEU A 246 -5.02 -2.30 -20.29
N GLU A 247 -4.64 -1.51 -21.28
CA GLU A 247 -3.25 -1.40 -21.72
C GLU A 247 -2.33 -0.90 -20.60
N ILE A 248 -2.77 0.13 -19.86
CA ILE A 248 -2.04 0.65 -18.70
C ILE A 248 -1.95 -0.41 -17.60
N ALA A 249 -3.02 -1.17 -17.37
CA ALA A 249 -3.01 -2.26 -16.41
C ALA A 249 -2.01 -3.36 -16.76
N ILE A 250 -1.87 -3.70 -18.04
CA ILE A 250 -0.86 -4.64 -18.53
C ILE A 250 0.56 -4.13 -18.24
N ALA A 251 0.85 -2.86 -18.55
CA ALA A 251 2.14 -2.24 -18.26
C ALA A 251 2.44 -2.22 -16.74
N LEU A 252 1.45 -1.92 -15.91
CA LEU A 252 1.54 -1.98 -14.44
C LEU A 252 1.64 -3.41 -13.88
N LYS A 253 1.45 -4.45 -14.70
CA LYS A 253 1.27 -5.86 -14.27
C LYS A 253 0.16 -5.99 -13.21
N ALA A 254 -0.93 -5.30 -13.42
CA ALA A 254 -2.02 -5.11 -12.48
C ALA A 254 -3.35 -5.64 -13.03
N PRO A 255 -4.29 -6.05 -12.18
CA PRO A 255 -5.66 -6.31 -12.62
C PRO A 255 -6.35 -5.02 -13.07
N CYS A 256 -7.20 -5.13 -14.09
CA CYS A 256 -8.12 -4.09 -14.55
C CYS A 256 -9.55 -4.52 -14.23
N HIS A 257 -10.31 -3.63 -13.61
CA HIS A 257 -11.72 -3.85 -13.29
C HIS A 257 -12.56 -2.69 -13.81
N THR A 258 -13.80 -2.98 -14.22
CA THR A 258 -14.77 -1.94 -14.58
C THR A 258 -15.51 -1.43 -13.34
N LEU A 259 -16.03 -0.20 -13.39
CA LEU A 259 -16.82 0.36 -12.28
C LEU A 259 -18.13 -0.38 -12.06
N ASP A 260 -18.73 -0.95 -13.12
CA ASP A 260 -19.99 -1.69 -13.04
C ASP A 260 -19.82 -3.06 -12.35
N GLU A 261 -18.64 -3.67 -12.46
CA GLU A 261 -18.26 -4.86 -11.70
C GLU A 261 -18.02 -4.56 -10.22
N LEU A 262 -17.77 -3.29 -9.90
CA LEU A 262 -17.39 -2.83 -8.59
C LEU A 262 -18.53 -2.02 -7.96
N ARG A 263 -19.57 -2.69 -7.50
CA ARG A 263 -20.39 -2.10 -6.44
C ARG A 263 -19.48 -1.78 -5.26
N ALA A 264 -19.84 -0.77 -4.46
CA ALA A 264 -18.99 -0.30 -3.36
C ALA A 264 -18.41 -1.45 -2.49
N ASP A 265 -19.18 -2.52 -2.27
CA ASP A 265 -18.75 -3.72 -1.51
C ASP A 265 -17.66 -4.53 -2.23
N SER A 266 -17.71 -4.64 -3.56
CA SER A 266 -16.73 -5.41 -4.33
C SER A 266 -15.41 -4.68 -4.52
N LEU A 267 -15.41 -3.35 -4.67
CA LEU A 267 -14.17 -2.56 -4.71
C LEU A 267 -13.36 -2.75 -3.42
N TYR A 268 -14.02 -2.64 -2.28
CA TYR A 268 -13.39 -2.86 -0.99
C TYR A 268 -12.73 -4.24 -0.90
N GLN A 269 -13.42 -5.30 -1.31
CA GLN A 269 -12.88 -6.65 -1.28
C GLN A 269 -11.72 -6.85 -2.26
N THR A 270 -11.78 -6.23 -3.44
CA THR A 270 -10.74 -6.32 -4.46
C THR A 270 -9.45 -5.62 -4.01
N VAL A 271 -9.55 -4.40 -3.49
CA VAL A 271 -8.39 -3.69 -2.91
C VAL A 271 -7.79 -4.49 -1.75
N ARG A 272 -8.63 -5.11 -0.93
CA ARG A 272 -8.18 -5.96 0.17
C ARG A 272 -7.39 -7.19 -0.28
N LYS A 273 -7.83 -7.86 -1.35
CA LYS A 273 -7.09 -9.01 -1.92
C LYS A 273 -5.70 -8.61 -2.39
N GLN A 274 -5.54 -7.41 -2.94
CA GLN A 274 -4.24 -6.91 -3.40
C GLN A 274 -3.30 -6.54 -2.25
N LEU A 275 -3.81 -6.28 -1.05
CA LEU A 275 -3.02 -5.99 0.15
C LEU A 275 -2.63 -7.25 0.94
N GLN A 276 -3.17 -8.41 0.62
CA GLN A 276 -2.81 -9.71 1.20
C GLN A 276 -1.65 -10.36 0.47
#